data_64085ec8fbfbd86322ef7f77f419d846
#
_entry.id   64085ec8fbfbd86322ef7f77f419d846
#
_cell.length_a   1.000
_cell.length_b   1.000
_cell.length_c   1.000
_cell.angle_alpha   90.00
_cell.angle_beta   90.00
_cell.angle_gamma   90.00
#
_symmetry.space_group_name_H-M   'P 1'
#
loop_
_entity.id
_entity.type
_entity.pdbx_description
1 polymer ?
#
loop_
_entity_poly.entity_id
_entity_poly.type
_entity_poly.pdbx_seq_one_letter_code
_entity_poly.pdbx_strand_id
1 'polypeptide(L)'
;MLDDGPVTRSSFAFPQRLMHAQAMAVLEALRAAIDAGADSVDLSLLAEFDSSALSVLLAARRLQRADLPLRCVNAPEKLRKLANLYGVDTLIFDDL
;
A
#
# COMPACT_ATOMS: atom_id res chain seq x y z
N MET A 1 28.28 8.53 -0.71
CA MET A 1 27.69 8.45 -0.80
C MET A 1 26.99 8.90 -0.99
N LEU A 2 26.96 8.74 -1.36
CA LEU A 2 26.19 8.76 -1.59
C LEU A 2 25.38 9.18 -1.92
N ASP A 3 24.91 9.09 -2.05
CA ASP A 3 23.99 9.20 -2.54
C ASP A 3 23.37 9.95 -2.73
N ASP A 4 23.36 9.96 -2.86
CA ASP A 4 22.75 10.47 -3.33
C ASP A 4 21.92 11.26 -3.63
N GLY A 5 22.37 11.47 -3.55
CA GLY A 5 21.76 12.36 -4.50
C GLY A 5 20.33 12.59 -4.25
N PRO A 6 19.53 12.25 -5.17
CA PRO A 6 18.10 12.53 -5.01
C PRO A 6 17.59 11.82 -3.77
N VAL A 7 16.63 12.42 -3.14
CA VAL A 7 15.98 11.82 -2.00
C VAL A 7 15.38 10.51 -2.47
N THR A 8 15.91 9.43 -1.96
CA THR A 8 15.39 8.12 -2.29
C THR A 8 14.14 7.89 -1.45
N ARG A 9 13.04 7.76 -2.13
CA ARG A 9 11.80 7.47 -1.43
C ARG A 9 11.77 6.03 -1.05
N SER A 10 11.31 5.77 0.15
CA SER A 10 11.19 4.42 0.67
C SER A 10 9.86 3.84 0.25
N SER A 11 9.89 2.67 -0.34
CA SER A 11 8.70 2.02 -0.84
C SER A 11 8.54 0.66 -0.18
N PHE A 12 7.31 0.33 0.19
CA PHE A 12 6.98 -0.98 0.73
C PHE A 12 6.28 -1.77 -0.36
N ALA A 13 6.85 -2.90 -0.75
CA ALA A 13 6.27 -3.73 -1.80
C ALA A 13 5.30 -4.74 -1.18
N PHE A 14 4.08 -4.79 -1.71
CA PHE A 14 3.14 -5.83 -1.31
C PHE A 14 3.57 -7.15 -1.90
N PRO A 15 3.26 -8.26 -1.22
CA PRO A 15 3.61 -9.58 -1.73
C PRO A 15 2.77 -9.94 -2.95
N GLN A 16 3.14 -11.02 -3.58
CA GLN A 16 2.40 -11.55 -4.72
C GLN A 16 1.02 -12.03 -4.30
N ARG A 17 0.88 -12.51 -3.07
CA ARG A 17 -0.36 -13.05 -2.56
C ARG A 17 -0.75 -12.36 -1.26
N LEU A 18 -1.96 -11.82 -1.23
CA LEU A 18 -2.49 -11.19 -0.03
C LEU A 18 -3.94 -11.59 0.14
N MET A 19 -4.14 -12.75 0.72
CA MET A 19 -5.45 -13.23 1.10
C MET A 19 -5.63 -12.99 2.60
N HIS A 20 -6.77 -13.38 3.12
CA HIS A 20 -7.04 -13.19 4.53
C HIS A 20 -5.92 -13.71 5.43
N ALA A 21 -5.35 -14.86 5.05
CA ALA A 21 -4.30 -15.48 5.87
C ALA A 21 -3.04 -14.65 5.97
N GLN A 22 -2.74 -13.82 4.98
CA GLN A 22 -1.54 -13.00 4.98
C GLN A 22 -1.76 -11.59 5.53
N ALA A 23 -3.01 -11.21 5.75
CA ALA A 23 -3.35 -9.81 5.98
C ALA A 23 -2.65 -9.21 7.20
N MET A 24 -2.67 -9.94 8.32
CA MET A 24 -2.08 -9.39 9.55
C MET A 24 -0.57 -9.24 9.43
N ALA A 25 0.10 -10.22 8.84
CA ALA A 25 1.55 -10.14 8.68
C ALA A 25 1.93 -8.99 7.77
N VAL A 26 1.18 -8.80 6.68
CA VAL A 26 1.46 -7.71 5.76
C VAL A 26 1.21 -6.36 6.44
N LEU A 27 0.13 -6.27 7.20
CA LEU A 27 -0.18 -5.03 7.89
C LEU A 27 0.91 -4.66 8.90
N GLU A 28 1.42 -5.64 9.63
CA GLU A 28 2.47 -5.37 10.59
C GLU A 28 3.76 -4.94 9.91
N ALA A 29 4.11 -5.59 8.81
CA ALA A 29 5.28 -5.20 8.05
C ALA A 29 5.12 -3.79 7.48
N LEU A 30 3.92 -3.47 7.01
CA LEU A 30 3.64 -2.14 6.48
C LEU A 30 3.72 -1.08 7.57
N ARG A 31 3.20 -1.38 8.76
CA ARG A 31 3.28 -0.46 9.88
C ARG A 31 4.74 -0.14 10.21
N ALA A 32 5.59 -1.17 10.24
CA ALA A 32 7.00 -0.96 10.51
C ALA A 32 7.66 -0.13 9.42
N ALA A 33 7.27 -0.36 8.17
CA ALA A 33 7.81 0.41 7.05
C ALA A 33 7.40 1.89 7.15
N ILE A 34 6.14 2.15 7.50
CA ILE A 34 5.67 3.52 7.66
C ILE A 34 6.41 4.22 8.79
N ASP A 35 6.61 3.51 9.90
CA ASP A 35 7.36 4.08 11.02
C ASP A 35 8.80 4.38 10.62
N ALA A 36 9.35 3.62 9.69
CA ALA A 36 10.71 3.84 9.20
C ALA A 36 10.77 4.87 8.08
N GLY A 37 9.64 5.47 7.70
CA GLY A 37 9.64 6.56 6.73
C GLY A 37 9.18 6.19 5.34
N ALA A 38 8.56 5.03 5.15
CA ALA A 38 8.04 4.67 3.83
C ALA A 38 6.95 5.64 3.42
N ASP A 39 6.99 6.09 2.17
CA ASP A 39 6.00 7.04 1.66
C ASP A 39 5.23 6.46 0.46
N SER A 40 5.48 5.22 0.11
CA SER A 40 4.71 4.61 -0.97
C SER A 40 4.55 3.12 -0.75
N VAL A 41 3.48 2.60 -1.30
CA VAL A 41 3.20 1.16 -1.33
C VAL A 41 3.18 0.75 -2.80
N ASP A 42 4.04 -0.18 -3.15
CA ASP A 42 4.12 -0.68 -4.52
C ASP A 42 3.31 -1.97 -4.62
N LEU A 43 2.29 -1.92 -5.46
CA LEU A 43 1.34 -3.01 -5.61
C LEU A 43 1.59 -3.83 -6.88
N SER A 44 2.73 -3.61 -7.53
CA SER A 44 2.98 -4.22 -8.84
C SER A 44 3.07 -5.74 -8.78
N LEU A 45 3.50 -6.31 -7.65
CA LEU A 45 3.63 -7.76 -7.55
C LEU A 45 2.34 -8.47 -7.13
N LEU A 46 1.36 -7.71 -6.67
CA LEU A 46 0.15 -8.30 -6.12
C LEU A 46 -0.66 -8.98 -7.22
N ALA A 47 -0.83 -10.30 -7.12
CA ALA A 47 -1.49 -11.09 -8.14
C ALA A 47 -2.70 -11.85 -7.61
N GLU A 48 -2.59 -12.40 -6.41
CA GLU A 48 -3.69 -13.13 -5.79
C GLU A 48 -4.14 -12.39 -4.54
N PHE A 49 -5.40 -11.99 -4.48
CA PHE A 49 -5.88 -11.24 -3.33
C PHE A 49 -7.40 -11.35 -3.23
N ASP A 50 -7.89 -11.08 -2.03
CA ASP A 50 -9.31 -10.92 -1.78
C ASP A 50 -9.53 -9.55 -1.14
N SER A 51 -10.70 -9.33 -0.56
CA SER A 51 -11.01 -8.03 0.03
C SER A 51 -10.10 -7.70 1.21
N SER A 52 -9.36 -8.66 1.75
CA SER A 52 -8.40 -8.37 2.80
C SER A 52 -7.33 -7.40 2.34
N ALA A 53 -6.98 -7.42 1.05
CA ALA A 53 -6.03 -6.44 0.51
C ALA A 53 -6.56 -5.02 0.67
N LEU A 54 -7.86 -4.83 0.45
CA LEU A 54 -8.47 -3.52 0.64
C LEU A 54 -8.43 -3.10 2.09
N SER A 55 -8.68 -4.04 3.00
CA SER A 55 -8.64 -3.75 4.44
C SER A 55 -7.25 -3.31 4.87
N VAL A 56 -6.22 -3.96 4.36
CA VAL A 56 -4.85 -3.58 4.69
C VAL A 56 -4.54 -2.18 4.16
N LEU A 57 -4.98 -1.89 2.94
CA LEU A 57 -4.74 -0.57 2.35
C LEU A 57 -5.49 0.54 3.08
N LEU A 58 -6.73 0.25 3.52
CA LEU A 58 -7.47 1.22 4.32
C LEU A 58 -6.80 1.46 5.66
N ALA A 59 -6.29 0.40 6.28
CA ALA A 59 -5.55 0.55 7.52
C ALA A 59 -4.29 1.37 7.30
N ALA A 60 -3.64 1.19 6.16
CA ALA A 60 -2.44 1.97 5.83
C ALA A 60 -2.76 3.45 5.75
N ARG A 61 -3.92 3.81 5.20
CA ARG A 61 -4.33 5.21 5.14
C ARG A 61 -4.50 5.80 6.54
N ARG A 62 -4.94 5.00 7.49
CA ARG A 62 -5.08 5.48 8.87
C ARG A 62 -3.74 5.61 9.56
N LEU A 63 -2.77 4.80 9.17
CA LEU A 63 -1.46 4.80 9.78
C LEU A 63 -0.51 5.82 9.17
N GLN A 64 -0.84 6.35 8.00
CA GLN A 64 0.07 7.27 7.33
C GLN A 64 0.28 8.52 8.18
N ARG A 65 1.49 9.05 8.07
CA ARG A 65 1.85 10.23 8.82
C ARG A 65 1.30 11.47 8.12
N ALA A 66 0.89 12.46 8.90
CA ALA A 66 0.35 13.69 8.32
C ALA A 66 1.41 14.43 7.49
N ASP A 67 2.67 14.32 7.89
CA ASP A 67 3.76 15.00 7.20
C ASP A 67 4.34 14.16 6.07
N LEU A 68 3.86 12.93 5.89
CA LEU A 68 4.39 12.02 4.88
C LEU A 68 3.27 11.14 4.36
N PRO A 69 2.41 11.69 3.49
CA PRO A 69 1.28 10.93 2.95
C PRO A 69 1.75 9.71 2.18
N LEU A 70 1.01 8.64 2.31
CA LEU A 70 1.35 7.36 1.70
C LEU A 70 0.72 7.28 0.30
N ARG A 71 1.52 6.92 -0.69
CA ARG A 71 1.04 6.78 -2.05
C ARG A 71 0.95 5.30 -2.41
N CYS A 72 -0.13 4.93 -3.08
CA CYS A 72 -0.28 3.57 -3.59
C CYS A 72 0.00 3.60 -5.09
N VAL A 73 1.03 2.87 -5.52
CA VAL A 73 1.45 2.93 -6.91
C VAL A 73 1.36 1.56 -7.56
N ASN A 74 1.18 1.56 -8.87
CA ASN A 74 1.17 0.34 -9.70
C ASN A 74 0.09 -0.64 -9.31
N ALA A 75 -1.08 -0.14 -8.91
CA ALA A 75 -2.18 -0.99 -8.53
C ALA A 75 -2.69 -1.79 -9.73
N PRO A 76 -2.85 -3.11 -9.59
CA PRO A 76 -3.46 -3.89 -10.67
C PRO A 76 -4.88 -3.42 -10.92
N GLU A 77 -5.29 -3.48 -12.18
CA GLU A 77 -6.63 -3.04 -12.54
C GLU A 77 -7.70 -3.82 -11.78
N LYS A 78 -7.46 -5.11 -11.57
CA LYS A 78 -8.38 -5.95 -10.83
C LYS A 78 -8.59 -5.46 -9.41
N LEU A 79 -7.53 -4.97 -8.78
CA LEU A 79 -7.64 -4.41 -7.44
C LEU A 79 -8.41 -3.10 -7.44
N ARG A 80 -8.19 -2.26 -8.44
CA ARG A 80 -8.93 -1.01 -8.56
C ARG A 80 -10.42 -1.28 -8.78
N LYS A 81 -10.74 -2.29 -9.59
CA LYS A 81 -12.15 -2.67 -9.80
C LYS A 81 -12.78 -3.18 -8.53
N LEU A 82 -12.04 -3.97 -7.76
CA LEU A 82 -12.55 -4.47 -6.49
C LEU A 82 -12.81 -3.33 -5.52
N ALA A 83 -11.89 -2.38 -5.43
CA ALA A 83 -12.05 -1.22 -4.57
C ALA A 83 -13.26 -0.39 -4.98
N ASN A 84 -13.46 -0.24 -6.29
CA ASN A 84 -14.62 0.50 -6.79
C ASN A 84 -15.92 -0.20 -6.42
N LEU A 85 -15.92 -1.52 -6.54
CA LEU A 85 -17.11 -2.30 -6.19
C LEU A 85 -17.49 -2.13 -4.73
N TYR A 86 -16.49 -2.01 -3.86
CA TYR A 86 -16.74 -1.81 -2.44
C TYR A 86 -16.93 -0.35 -2.07
N GLY A 87 -16.78 0.55 -3.02
CA GLY A 87 -16.97 1.98 -2.77
C GLY A 87 -15.83 2.62 -2.00
N VAL A 88 -14.64 2.05 -2.04
CA VAL A 88 -13.51 2.56 -1.26
C VAL A 88 -12.34 3.01 -2.14
N ASP A 89 -12.53 3.04 -3.45
CA ASP A 89 -11.42 3.36 -4.37
C ASP A 89 -10.88 4.77 -4.12
N THR A 90 -11.73 5.75 -3.85
CA THR A 90 -11.25 7.10 -3.59
C THR A 90 -10.57 7.23 -2.24
N LEU A 91 -10.87 6.33 -1.32
CA LEU A 91 -10.20 6.32 -0.03
C LEU A 91 -8.81 5.72 -0.11
N ILE A 92 -8.60 4.79 -1.03
CA ILE A 92 -7.33 4.09 -1.19
C ILE A 92 -6.48 4.75 -2.27
N PHE A 93 -7.09 5.00 -3.42
CA PHE A 93 -6.39 5.54 -4.59
C PHE A 93 -6.89 6.96 -4.83
N ASP A 94 -6.20 7.90 -4.25
CA ASP A 94 -6.57 9.30 -4.38
C ASP A 94 -5.68 10.02 -5.40
N ASP A 95 -5.18 9.28 -6.35
CA ASP A 95 -4.25 9.79 -7.36
C ASP A 95 -5.01 10.35 -8.55
N LEU A 96 -5.72 11.38 -8.35
CA LEU A 96 -6.49 12.00 -9.44
C LEU A 96 -5.63 12.81 -10.36
#